data_1a33455841d339a5c577f4b707a466aa
#
_entry.id   1a33455841d339a5c577f4b707a466aa
#
_cell.length_a   1.000
_cell.length_b   1.000
_cell.length_c   1.000
_cell.angle_alpha   90.00
_cell.angle_beta   90.00
_cell.angle_gamma   90.00
#
_symmetry.space_group_name_H-M   'P 1'
#
loop_
_entity.id
_entity.type
_entity.pdbx_description
1 polymer ?
#
loop_
_entity_poly.entity_id
_entity_poly.type
_entity_poly.pdbx_seq_one_letter_code
_entity_poly.pdbx_strand_id
1 'polypeptide(L)'
;MTRKSRARILTAASIALLTSSADLIAQAPAKPPLPDAPIARLIAQSAIQSDTQPVIPAPSAVTGQSPAALASTQPSTSNPRLTRAEAEAMATKKNPRVTVARLLALAQHQVVRETRAAELPTGLASITAVDADNATRISAGSLTSSRLFEHAGAGGGFTQLITDFGRTRNLVASSKLQEKAQNANALATTEDIVIATDQAFYNALQAQALLKVSQQNVDTRQTTDTQVNEMTKNKLKSTLDSSFADVNLSQAKLLLLDAQNNADSTMAALDAVLGLDRQVTYELVDDNAPLQPPPPDVDNLVQTGLQQRPDLQALHYDQQAAVKFSHAQHDQLFPTISAAGTAGSVPIRPAEYYVANWWGAIGVNMNIPVFNGFLYTSQAKEASIRAEAASEQSRNLRDQIVRDIRTSWLAANTAYQRVAVTAELLKQANLALGLAQTRYQLGLSSIVELSQAQFQQTDAAIGNTNAQYQYRLALATLNYQIGATP
;
A
#
# COMPACT_ATOMS: atom_id res chain seq x y z
N MET A 1 -48.60 41.92 -66.46
CA MET A 1 -49.31 42.23 -65.22
C MET A 1 -49.02 41.08 -64.24
N THR A 2 -48.42 41.13 -63.13
CA THR A 2 -47.74 42.18 -62.33
C THR A 2 -46.93 41.53 -61.27
N ARG A 3 -45.74 42.02 -61.13
CA ARG A 3 -44.64 41.56 -60.28
C ARG A 3 -44.85 41.85 -58.77
N LYS A 4 -46.05 41.72 -58.21
CA LYS A 4 -46.35 42.16 -56.83
C LYS A 4 -46.90 41.11 -55.85
N SER A 5 -46.99 39.83 -56.25
CA SER A 5 -47.55 38.82 -55.33
C SER A 5 -46.53 37.81 -54.79
N ARG A 6 -45.24 37.93 -55.07
CA ARG A 6 -44.19 37.01 -54.56
C ARG A 6 -43.42 37.50 -53.33
N ALA A 7 -43.67 38.72 -52.86
CA ALA A 7 -42.92 39.31 -51.72
C ALA A 7 -43.64 39.20 -50.33
N ARG A 8 -44.81 38.60 -50.26
CA ARG A 8 -45.56 38.50 -48.98
C ARG A 8 -45.61 37.10 -48.34
N ILE A 9 -45.03 36.08 -48.99
CA ILE A 9 -45.00 34.71 -48.45
C ILE A 9 -43.65 34.38 -47.71
N LEU A 10 -42.61 35.20 -47.93
CA LEU A 10 -41.31 34.99 -47.31
C LEU A 10 -41.12 35.68 -45.93
N THR A 11 -42.08 36.53 -45.50
CA THR A 11 -41.98 37.24 -44.21
C THR A 11 -42.83 36.57 -43.10
N ALA A 12 -43.67 35.59 -43.40
CA ALA A 12 -44.46 34.87 -42.39
C ALA A 12 -43.79 33.58 -41.89
N ALA A 13 -42.75 33.10 -42.59
CA ALA A 13 -42.03 31.89 -42.16
C ALA A 13 -40.82 32.17 -41.22
N SER A 14 -40.44 33.44 -41.09
CA SER A 14 -39.28 33.81 -40.23
C SER A 14 -39.60 34.22 -38.80
N ILE A 15 -40.89 34.33 -38.43
CA ILE A 15 -41.30 34.72 -37.06
C ILE A 15 -41.78 33.52 -36.22
N ALA A 16 -42.04 32.37 -36.83
CA ALA A 16 -42.47 31.16 -36.10
C ALA A 16 -41.28 30.28 -35.58
N LEU A 17 -40.04 30.67 -35.86
CA LEU A 17 -38.84 29.93 -35.42
C LEU A 17 -38.11 30.53 -34.18
N LEU A 18 -38.68 31.55 -33.55
CA LEU A 18 -38.01 32.27 -32.46
C LEU A 18 -38.73 32.18 -31.09
N THR A 19 -39.76 31.33 -30.96
CA THR A 19 -40.44 31.18 -29.65
C THR A 19 -40.53 29.74 -29.09
N SER A 20 -39.69 28.82 -29.62
CA SER A 20 -39.61 27.45 -29.02
C SER A 20 -38.19 27.01 -28.65
N SER A 21 -37.32 27.96 -28.34
CA SER A 21 -35.94 27.68 -27.89
C SER A 21 -35.69 28.04 -26.43
N ALA A 22 -36.70 27.90 -25.56
CA ALA A 22 -36.54 28.19 -24.11
C ALA A 22 -36.66 26.98 -23.19
N ASP A 23 -36.69 25.73 -23.69
CA ASP A 23 -36.76 24.55 -22.79
C ASP A 23 -35.91 23.36 -23.29
N LEU A 24 -34.70 23.63 -23.78
CA LEU A 24 -33.68 22.60 -24.00
C LEU A 24 -32.34 22.99 -23.37
N ILE A 25 -32.41 23.40 -22.09
CA ILE A 25 -31.26 23.36 -21.17
C ILE A 25 -31.54 22.21 -20.21
N ALA A 26 -31.01 21.07 -20.49
CA ALA A 26 -30.57 20.06 -19.54
C ALA A 26 -30.60 18.70 -20.21
N GLN A 27 -29.49 18.30 -20.63
CA GLN A 27 -28.87 17.01 -20.38
C GLN A 27 -27.66 16.92 -21.31
N ALA A 28 -26.57 17.55 -20.88
CA ALA A 28 -25.26 17.10 -21.29
C ALA A 28 -25.20 15.60 -20.94
N PRO A 29 -24.77 14.72 -21.85
CA PRO A 29 -24.58 13.32 -21.51
C PRO A 29 -23.63 13.27 -20.30
N ALA A 30 -24.08 12.65 -19.23
CA ALA A 30 -23.29 12.43 -18.05
C ALA A 30 -21.96 11.82 -18.51
N LYS A 31 -20.87 12.51 -18.18
CA LYS A 31 -19.52 12.01 -18.37
C LYS A 31 -19.51 10.58 -17.83
N PRO A 32 -19.12 9.54 -18.59
CA PRO A 32 -18.97 8.22 -18.02
C PRO A 32 -18.05 8.37 -16.82
N PRO A 33 -18.38 7.81 -15.65
CA PRO A 33 -17.51 7.87 -14.50
C PRO A 33 -16.16 7.31 -14.92
N LEU A 34 -15.10 8.02 -14.56
CA LEU A 34 -13.74 7.47 -14.63
C LEU A 34 -13.80 6.10 -13.96
N PRO A 35 -13.15 5.05 -14.50
CA PRO A 35 -13.13 3.77 -13.84
C PRO A 35 -12.60 3.99 -12.42
N ASP A 36 -13.46 3.75 -11.43
CA ASP A 36 -13.11 3.82 -10.02
C ASP A 36 -11.91 2.93 -9.79
N ALA A 37 -10.93 3.45 -9.06
CA ALA A 37 -9.81 2.65 -8.61
C ALA A 37 -10.36 1.38 -7.91
N PRO A 38 -9.77 0.20 -8.12
CA PRO A 38 -10.29 -1.08 -7.62
C PRO A 38 -10.62 -1.10 -6.12
N ILE A 39 -9.99 -0.24 -5.34
CA ILE A 39 -10.16 -0.11 -3.88
C ILE A 39 -11.53 0.47 -3.50
N ALA A 40 -12.11 1.38 -4.32
CA ALA A 40 -13.40 1.98 -4.00
C ALA A 40 -14.57 1.00 -4.17
N ARG A 41 -14.46 -0.01 -5.03
CA ARG A 41 -15.48 -1.05 -5.20
C ARG A 41 -15.52 -2.07 -4.06
N LEU A 42 -14.39 -2.36 -3.42
CA LEU A 42 -14.33 -3.30 -2.29
C LEU A 42 -14.94 -2.72 -1.01
N ILE A 43 -14.89 -1.39 -0.83
CA ILE A 43 -15.49 -0.72 0.35
C ILE A 43 -17.01 -0.56 0.19
N ALA A 44 -17.52 -0.39 -1.03
CA ALA A 44 -18.97 -0.26 -1.27
C ALA A 44 -19.72 -1.59 -1.16
N GLN A 45 -19.08 -2.73 -1.35
CA GLN A 45 -19.70 -4.06 -1.21
C GLN A 45 -19.79 -4.57 0.23
N SER A 46 -19.00 -4.03 1.15
CA SER A 46 -19.04 -4.43 2.57
C SER A 46 -20.10 -3.71 3.41
N ALA A 47 -20.83 -2.74 2.85
CA ALA A 47 -21.83 -1.94 3.59
C ALA A 47 -23.30 -2.41 3.43
N ILE A 48 -23.58 -3.47 2.69
CA ILE A 48 -24.95 -3.90 2.37
C ILE A 48 -25.31 -5.31 2.91
N GLN A 49 -24.52 -5.90 3.78
CA GLN A 49 -24.90 -7.18 4.41
C GLN A 49 -24.82 -7.11 5.93
N SER A 50 -25.82 -6.49 6.54
CA SER A 50 -26.15 -6.66 7.94
C SER A 50 -27.66 -6.66 8.08
N ASP A 51 -28.27 -7.78 7.88
CA ASP A 51 -29.47 -8.24 8.59
C ASP A 51 -29.93 -9.59 8.02
N THR A 52 -29.50 -10.65 8.67
CA THR A 52 -30.30 -11.88 8.87
C THR A 52 -29.52 -12.79 9.82
N GLN A 53 -29.97 -12.90 11.06
CA GLN A 53 -29.51 -13.88 12.03
C GLN A 53 -30.03 -15.27 11.63
N PRO A 54 -29.21 -16.33 11.60
CA PRO A 54 -29.69 -17.69 11.67
C PRO A 54 -29.77 -18.17 13.12
N VAL A 55 -30.95 -18.68 13.46
CA VAL A 55 -31.24 -19.41 14.70
C VAL A 55 -30.37 -20.66 14.81
N ILE A 56 -29.66 -20.79 15.91
CA ILE A 56 -28.84 -21.96 16.26
C ILE A 56 -29.71 -22.98 17.01
N PRO A 57 -29.81 -24.24 16.58
CA PRO A 57 -30.40 -25.29 17.40
C PRO A 57 -29.38 -25.81 18.44
N ALA A 58 -29.87 -26.06 19.66
CA ALA A 58 -29.11 -26.55 20.82
C ALA A 58 -28.49 -27.95 20.60
N PRO A 59 -27.31 -28.20 21.18
CA PRO A 59 -26.68 -29.53 21.09
C PRO A 59 -27.23 -30.50 22.11
N SER A 60 -27.55 -31.71 21.65
CA SER A 60 -27.90 -32.87 22.46
C SER A 60 -26.70 -33.41 23.23
N ALA A 61 -26.89 -33.74 24.47
CA ALA A 61 -25.92 -34.35 25.35
C ALA A 61 -25.54 -35.78 24.90
N VAL A 62 -24.25 -36.07 24.84
CA VAL A 62 -23.70 -37.44 24.78
C VAL A 62 -22.81 -37.67 25.98
N THR A 63 -23.17 -38.71 26.70
CA THR A 63 -22.59 -39.27 27.90
C THR A 63 -21.17 -39.83 27.70
N GLY A 64 -20.36 -39.55 28.66
CA GLY A 64 -19.17 -40.11 29.24
C GLY A 64 -18.37 -41.23 28.61
N GLN A 65 -17.06 -40.95 28.52
CA GLN A 65 -16.00 -41.95 28.72
C GLN A 65 -14.80 -41.30 29.42
N SER A 66 -14.32 -41.98 30.47
CA SER A 66 -13.27 -41.59 31.38
C SER A 66 -11.88 -41.50 30.72
N PRO A 67 -11.01 -40.58 31.11
CA PRO A 67 -9.73 -40.38 30.41
C PRO A 67 -8.64 -41.31 30.92
N ALA A 68 -7.98 -42.00 30.01
CA ALA A 68 -6.67 -42.58 30.22
C ALA A 68 -5.64 -41.44 30.39
N ALA A 69 -4.84 -41.52 31.43
CA ALA A 69 -3.77 -40.59 31.74
C ALA A 69 -2.73 -40.54 30.63
N LEU A 70 -2.77 -39.44 29.84
CA LEU A 70 -1.67 -39.07 28.96
C LEU A 70 -0.66 -38.29 29.80
N ALA A 71 0.55 -38.82 29.88
CA ALA A 71 1.70 -38.18 30.47
C ALA A 71 1.86 -36.78 29.89
N SER A 72 1.70 -35.76 30.69
CA SER A 72 2.00 -34.38 30.39
C SER A 72 3.52 -34.21 30.23
N THR A 73 4.00 -34.38 29.02
CA THR A 73 5.29 -33.79 28.61
C THR A 73 5.09 -32.29 28.62
N GLN A 74 5.49 -31.63 29.69
CA GLN A 74 5.58 -30.16 29.72
C GLN A 74 6.61 -29.77 28.65
N PRO A 75 6.25 -28.99 27.63
CA PRO A 75 7.25 -28.36 26.79
C PRO A 75 8.01 -27.38 27.68
N SER A 76 9.33 -27.53 27.75
CA SER A 76 10.23 -26.53 28.28
C SER A 76 9.92 -25.21 27.54
N THR A 77 9.30 -24.26 28.23
CA THR A 77 8.97 -22.92 27.71
C THR A 77 10.22 -22.06 27.68
N SER A 78 11.18 -22.41 26.80
CA SER A 78 12.14 -21.44 26.36
C SER A 78 11.44 -20.60 25.26
N ASN A 79 11.30 -19.29 25.50
CA ASN A 79 10.80 -18.37 24.48
C ASN A 79 11.58 -18.61 23.18
N PRO A 80 10.91 -18.71 22.03
CA PRO A 80 11.61 -18.86 20.75
C PRO A 80 12.52 -17.66 20.53
N ARG A 81 13.75 -17.92 20.13
CA ARG A 81 14.70 -16.88 19.77
C ARG A 81 14.32 -16.31 18.41
N LEU A 82 14.45 -15.01 18.26
CA LEU A 82 14.16 -14.31 17.02
C LEU A 82 15.32 -13.37 16.68
N THR A 83 15.95 -13.64 15.53
CA THR A 83 16.95 -12.75 14.95
C THR A 83 16.29 -11.74 13.99
N ARG A 84 16.98 -10.65 13.66
CA ARG A 84 16.50 -9.65 12.71
C ARG A 84 16.18 -10.28 11.35
N ALA A 85 17.10 -11.08 10.78
CA ALA A 85 16.89 -11.72 9.48
C ALA A 85 15.70 -12.69 9.46
N GLU A 86 15.45 -13.42 10.55
CA GLU A 86 14.27 -14.27 10.69
C GLU A 86 12.98 -13.45 10.77
N ALA A 87 13.00 -12.31 11.47
CA ALA A 87 11.88 -11.37 11.55
C ALA A 87 11.53 -10.80 10.18
N GLU A 88 12.52 -10.33 9.41
CA GLU A 88 12.35 -9.85 8.04
C GLU A 88 11.76 -10.95 7.12
N ALA A 89 12.32 -12.16 7.16
CA ALA A 89 11.82 -13.29 6.37
C ALA A 89 10.38 -13.69 6.77
N MET A 90 10.03 -13.59 8.04
CA MET A 90 8.69 -13.86 8.54
C MET A 90 7.71 -12.78 8.08
N ALA A 91 8.05 -11.51 8.22
CA ALA A 91 7.24 -10.37 7.81
C ALA A 91 6.96 -10.40 6.30
N THR A 92 7.99 -10.56 5.47
CA THR A 92 7.84 -10.62 4.00
C THR A 92 6.98 -11.80 3.53
N LYS A 93 6.89 -12.88 4.31
CA LYS A 93 6.08 -14.06 3.99
C LYS A 93 4.65 -13.95 4.50
N LYS A 94 4.43 -13.38 5.69
CA LYS A 94 3.13 -13.42 6.39
C LYS A 94 2.37 -12.10 6.35
N ASN A 95 3.04 -10.96 6.14
CA ASN A 95 2.38 -9.67 6.19
C ASN A 95 1.35 -9.53 5.05
N PRO A 96 0.08 -9.19 5.36
CA PRO A 96 -0.98 -9.06 4.36
C PRO A 96 -0.69 -8.00 3.30
N ARG A 97 0.02 -6.91 3.62
CA ARG A 97 0.34 -5.84 2.67
C ARG A 97 1.22 -6.34 1.51
N VAL A 98 2.20 -7.20 1.80
CA VAL A 98 3.04 -7.83 0.76
C VAL A 98 2.20 -8.76 -0.12
N THR A 99 1.30 -9.53 0.49
CA THR A 99 0.40 -10.41 -0.26
C THR A 99 -0.52 -9.61 -1.18
N VAL A 100 -1.12 -8.52 -0.70
CA VAL A 100 -1.95 -7.61 -1.51
C VAL A 100 -1.16 -7.04 -2.68
N ALA A 101 0.05 -6.54 -2.46
CA ALA A 101 0.89 -5.97 -3.51
C ALA A 101 1.21 -7.00 -4.62
N ARG A 102 1.53 -8.26 -4.24
CA ARG A 102 1.75 -9.37 -5.18
C ARG A 102 0.50 -9.73 -5.97
N LEU A 103 -0.66 -9.79 -5.31
CA LEU A 103 -1.93 -10.08 -5.99
C LEU A 103 -2.32 -8.97 -6.97
N LEU A 104 -2.07 -7.70 -6.65
CA LEU A 104 -2.30 -6.58 -7.56
C LEU A 104 -1.37 -6.65 -8.78
N ALA A 105 -0.12 -7.06 -8.62
CA ALA A 105 0.78 -7.29 -9.74
C ALA A 105 0.30 -8.45 -10.65
N LEU A 106 -0.21 -9.54 -10.08
CA LEU A 106 -0.84 -10.62 -10.84
C LEU A 106 -2.13 -10.19 -11.54
N ALA A 107 -2.94 -9.33 -10.90
CA ALA A 107 -4.13 -8.76 -11.52
C ALA A 107 -3.75 -7.89 -12.73
N GLN A 108 -2.72 -7.06 -12.62
CA GLN A 108 -2.24 -6.24 -13.75
C GLN A 108 -1.74 -7.10 -14.91
N HIS A 109 -1.17 -8.28 -14.65
CA HIS A 109 -0.84 -9.24 -15.70
C HIS A 109 -2.10 -9.68 -16.50
N GLN A 110 -3.25 -9.87 -15.83
CA GLN A 110 -4.50 -10.17 -16.53
C GLN A 110 -4.99 -8.99 -17.38
N VAL A 111 -4.83 -7.74 -16.89
CA VAL A 111 -5.15 -6.54 -17.69
C VAL A 111 -4.34 -6.48 -18.99
N VAL A 112 -3.07 -6.92 -18.98
CA VAL A 112 -2.29 -7.06 -20.22
C VAL A 112 -2.93 -8.07 -21.17
N ARG A 113 -3.42 -9.22 -20.65
CA ARG A 113 -4.11 -10.23 -21.48
C ARG A 113 -5.43 -9.70 -22.00
N GLU A 114 -6.21 -8.97 -21.21
CA GLU A 114 -7.46 -8.30 -21.63
C GLU A 114 -7.19 -7.31 -22.75
N THR A 115 -6.19 -6.44 -22.58
CA THR A 115 -5.82 -5.46 -23.63
C THR A 115 -5.35 -6.15 -24.89
N ARG A 116 -4.60 -7.24 -24.77
CA ARG A 116 -4.13 -8.05 -25.90
C ARG A 116 -5.25 -8.81 -26.60
N ALA A 117 -6.36 -9.10 -25.92
CA ALA A 117 -7.50 -9.77 -26.53
C ALA A 117 -8.07 -8.99 -27.74
N ALA A 118 -7.88 -7.66 -27.78
CA ALA A 118 -8.24 -6.85 -28.95
C ALA A 118 -7.42 -7.20 -30.24
N GLU A 119 -6.28 -7.86 -30.11
CA GLU A 119 -5.49 -8.37 -31.24
C GLU A 119 -6.02 -9.73 -31.76
N LEU A 120 -6.89 -10.39 -31.01
CA LEU A 120 -7.41 -11.72 -31.33
C LEU A 120 -8.82 -11.63 -31.90
N PRO A 121 -9.26 -12.67 -32.67
CA PRO A 121 -10.63 -12.71 -33.14
C PRO A 121 -11.61 -12.84 -31.99
N THR A 122 -12.69 -12.05 -32.05
CA THR A 122 -13.83 -12.17 -31.15
C THR A 122 -14.95 -12.88 -31.85
N GLY A 123 -15.55 -13.89 -31.21
CA GLY A 123 -16.69 -14.63 -31.71
C GLY A 123 -17.89 -14.48 -30.79
N LEU A 124 -19.07 -14.36 -31.37
CA LEU A 124 -20.34 -14.36 -30.65
C LEU A 124 -21.32 -15.31 -31.34
N ALA A 125 -22.17 -15.95 -30.53
CA ALA A 125 -23.31 -16.72 -31.03
C ALA A 125 -24.58 -16.14 -30.42
N SER A 126 -25.66 -16.09 -31.20
CA SER A 126 -26.96 -15.58 -30.77
C SER A 126 -28.07 -16.49 -31.25
N ILE A 127 -29.09 -16.66 -30.42
CA ILE A 127 -30.35 -17.30 -30.76
C ILE A 127 -31.42 -16.24 -30.53
N THR A 128 -32.24 -16.02 -31.54
CA THR A 128 -33.33 -15.03 -31.47
C THR A 128 -34.63 -15.70 -31.86
N ALA A 129 -35.67 -15.50 -31.08
CA ALA A 129 -37.01 -15.87 -31.40
C ALA A 129 -37.91 -14.64 -31.16
N VAL A 130 -38.69 -14.28 -32.17
CA VAL A 130 -39.60 -13.12 -32.12
C VAL A 130 -40.94 -13.62 -32.62
N ASP A 131 -41.98 -13.46 -31.79
CA ASP A 131 -43.38 -13.55 -32.13
C ASP A 131 -43.92 -12.13 -32.25
N ALA A 132 -44.48 -11.74 -33.39
CA ALA A 132 -44.90 -10.39 -33.65
C ALA A 132 -46.25 -10.36 -34.33
N ASP A 133 -47.19 -9.64 -33.73
CA ASP A 133 -48.51 -9.41 -34.31
C ASP A 133 -48.39 -8.71 -35.70
N ASN A 134 -49.37 -9.02 -36.55
CA ASN A 134 -49.45 -8.40 -37.88
C ASN A 134 -49.47 -6.88 -37.77
N ALA A 135 -48.58 -6.22 -38.52
CA ALA A 135 -48.39 -4.78 -38.56
C ALA A 135 -47.59 -4.16 -37.39
N THR A 136 -46.97 -4.94 -36.53
CA THR A 136 -45.99 -4.41 -35.56
C THR A 136 -44.82 -3.74 -36.29
N ARG A 137 -44.51 -2.52 -35.86
CA ARG A 137 -43.43 -1.71 -36.42
C ARG A 137 -42.47 -1.20 -35.36
N ILE A 138 -41.20 -1.19 -35.66
CA ILE A 138 -40.22 -0.47 -34.85
C ILE A 138 -40.19 0.97 -35.35
N SER A 139 -40.55 1.93 -34.53
CA SER A 139 -40.42 3.36 -34.85
C SER A 139 -39.15 3.91 -34.24
N ALA A 140 -38.34 4.62 -35.02
CA ALA A 140 -37.19 5.35 -34.56
C ALA A 140 -37.42 6.85 -34.84
N GLY A 141 -37.90 7.57 -33.86
CA GLY A 141 -38.24 8.98 -33.97
C GLY A 141 -39.33 9.27 -35.03
N SER A 142 -39.10 10.19 -35.95
CA SER A 142 -40.00 10.54 -37.04
C SER A 142 -39.93 9.60 -38.27
N LEU A 143 -39.04 8.60 -38.25
CA LEU A 143 -38.88 7.64 -39.33
C LEU A 143 -39.73 6.40 -39.05
N THR A 144 -40.71 6.11 -39.89
CA THR A 144 -41.45 4.86 -39.87
C THR A 144 -40.54 3.73 -40.35
N SER A 145 -40.30 2.79 -39.48
CA SER A 145 -39.34 1.72 -39.71
C SER A 145 -40.01 0.44 -40.22
N SER A 146 -39.14 -0.53 -40.46
CA SER A 146 -39.42 -1.85 -40.96
C SER A 146 -40.49 -2.60 -40.14
N ARG A 147 -41.33 -3.37 -40.79
CA ARG A 147 -42.24 -4.35 -40.12
C ARG A 147 -41.41 -5.37 -39.38
N LEU A 148 -41.82 -5.65 -38.15
CA LEU A 148 -41.33 -6.79 -37.41
C LEU A 148 -42.14 -8.01 -37.84
N PHE A 149 -41.46 -9.08 -38.20
CA PHE A 149 -42.07 -10.34 -38.58
C PHE A 149 -41.72 -11.43 -37.58
N GLU A 150 -42.61 -12.38 -37.45
CA GLU A 150 -42.34 -13.62 -36.71
C GLU A 150 -41.12 -14.30 -37.31
N HIS A 151 -40.12 -14.57 -36.48
CA HIS A 151 -38.94 -15.29 -36.88
C HIS A 151 -38.24 -15.99 -35.72
N ALA A 152 -37.59 -17.10 -35.97
CA ALA A 152 -36.67 -17.72 -35.06
C ALA A 152 -35.44 -18.18 -35.82
N GLY A 153 -34.28 -17.92 -35.26
CA GLY A 153 -33.02 -18.25 -35.88
C GLY A 153 -31.87 -18.31 -34.91
N ALA A 154 -30.82 -18.99 -35.31
CA ALA A 154 -29.55 -19.02 -34.62
C ALA A 154 -28.44 -18.63 -35.57
N GLY A 155 -27.48 -17.90 -35.08
CA GLY A 155 -26.32 -17.48 -35.86
C GLY A 155 -25.13 -17.14 -34.99
N GLY A 156 -23.99 -17.04 -35.65
CA GLY A 156 -22.77 -16.57 -35.01
C GLY A 156 -22.00 -15.63 -35.93
N GLY A 157 -21.16 -14.86 -35.33
CA GLY A 157 -20.26 -13.96 -36.05
C GLY A 157 -18.88 -13.94 -35.40
N PHE A 158 -17.91 -13.59 -36.20
CA PHE A 158 -16.59 -13.27 -35.73
C PHE A 158 -16.14 -11.90 -36.25
N THR A 159 -15.32 -11.23 -35.47
CA THR A 159 -14.66 -10.00 -35.87
C THR A 159 -13.18 -10.10 -35.51
N GLN A 160 -12.29 -9.74 -36.45
CA GLN A 160 -10.86 -9.71 -36.29
C GLN A 160 -10.31 -8.33 -36.69
N LEU A 161 -9.59 -7.70 -35.80
CA LEU A 161 -8.81 -6.51 -36.12
C LEU A 161 -7.66 -6.90 -37.07
N ILE A 162 -7.59 -6.27 -38.24
CA ILE A 162 -6.46 -6.41 -39.19
C ILE A 162 -5.40 -5.38 -38.86
N THR A 163 -5.79 -4.11 -38.78
CA THR A 163 -4.89 -3.01 -38.37
C THR A 163 -5.68 -1.80 -37.90
N ASP A 164 -5.13 -1.12 -36.94
CA ASP A 164 -5.56 0.19 -36.44
C ASP A 164 -4.36 1.18 -36.42
N PHE A 165 -3.38 0.94 -37.28
CA PHE A 165 -2.17 1.74 -37.49
C PHE A 165 -1.32 1.91 -36.21
N GLY A 166 -1.45 0.98 -35.26
CA GLY A 166 -0.61 0.92 -34.06
C GLY A 166 -1.33 1.21 -32.74
N ARG A 167 -2.58 1.64 -32.76
CA ARG A 167 -3.34 1.96 -31.56
C ARG A 167 -3.36 0.80 -30.56
N THR A 168 -3.84 -0.37 -30.96
CA THR A 168 -3.91 -1.55 -30.09
C THR A 168 -2.52 -1.99 -29.63
N ARG A 169 -1.52 -1.96 -30.53
CA ARG A 169 -0.13 -2.27 -30.18
C ARG A 169 0.42 -1.33 -29.13
N ASN A 170 0.15 -0.03 -29.22
CA ASN A 170 0.57 0.96 -28.22
C ASN A 170 -0.21 0.79 -26.91
N LEU A 171 -1.50 0.43 -26.92
CA LEU A 171 -2.26 0.09 -25.72
C LEU A 171 -1.68 -1.12 -25.01
N VAL A 172 -1.36 -2.21 -25.73
CA VAL A 172 -0.71 -3.41 -25.17
C VAL A 172 0.67 -3.08 -24.62
N ALA A 173 1.44 -2.23 -25.31
CA ALA A 173 2.75 -1.78 -24.82
C ALA A 173 2.61 -0.96 -23.53
N SER A 174 1.62 -0.07 -23.44
CA SER A 174 1.31 0.69 -22.23
C SER A 174 0.93 -0.24 -21.07
N SER A 175 0.00 -1.19 -21.28
CA SER A 175 -0.39 -2.16 -20.26
C SER A 175 0.77 -3.03 -19.75
N LYS A 176 1.70 -3.44 -20.63
CA LYS A 176 2.91 -4.17 -20.24
C LYS A 176 3.86 -3.33 -19.39
N LEU A 177 3.95 -2.03 -19.67
CA LEU A 177 4.76 -1.13 -18.85
C LEU A 177 4.12 -0.88 -17.48
N GLN A 178 2.78 -0.78 -17.43
CA GLN A 178 2.04 -0.73 -16.17
C GLN A 178 2.20 -2.01 -15.34
N GLU A 179 2.24 -3.18 -15.99
CA GLU A 179 2.57 -4.44 -15.31
C GLU A 179 3.97 -4.41 -14.67
N LYS A 180 4.98 -3.90 -15.41
CA LYS A 180 6.32 -3.72 -14.85
C LYS A 180 6.34 -2.72 -13.69
N ALA A 181 5.61 -1.62 -13.81
CA ALA A 181 5.46 -0.65 -12.73
C ALA A 181 4.82 -1.27 -11.49
N GLN A 182 3.76 -2.07 -11.66
CA GLN A 182 3.10 -2.74 -10.54
C GLN A 182 3.97 -3.82 -9.89
N ASN A 183 4.80 -4.52 -10.66
CA ASN A 183 5.79 -5.45 -10.12
C ASN A 183 6.86 -4.72 -9.30
N ALA A 184 7.35 -3.58 -9.78
CA ALA A 184 8.30 -2.73 -9.05
C ALA A 184 7.66 -2.15 -7.77
N ASN A 185 6.39 -1.73 -7.81
CA ASN A 185 5.63 -1.30 -6.62
C ASN A 185 5.48 -2.43 -5.59
N ALA A 186 5.31 -3.68 -6.04
CA ALA A 186 5.26 -4.82 -5.13
C ALA A 186 6.61 -5.08 -4.44
N LEU A 187 7.73 -4.84 -5.14
CA LEU A 187 9.06 -4.87 -4.53
C LEU A 187 9.23 -3.72 -3.54
N ALA A 188 8.87 -2.49 -3.90
CA ALA A 188 8.90 -1.33 -2.99
C ALA A 188 8.09 -1.59 -1.72
N THR A 189 6.88 -2.15 -1.84
CA THR A 189 6.06 -2.53 -0.67
C THR A 189 6.76 -3.59 0.20
N THR A 190 7.51 -4.51 -0.41
CA THR A 190 8.28 -5.51 0.34
C THR A 190 9.42 -4.84 1.12
N GLU A 191 10.15 -3.90 0.52
CA GLU A 191 11.19 -3.12 1.19
C GLU A 191 10.62 -2.22 2.31
N ASP A 192 9.43 -1.63 2.10
CA ASP A 192 8.71 -0.89 3.15
C ASP A 192 8.38 -1.76 4.37
N ILE A 193 8.03 -3.03 4.15
CA ILE A 193 7.77 -3.97 5.25
C ILE A 193 9.08 -4.41 5.92
N VAL A 194 10.17 -4.58 5.18
CA VAL A 194 11.48 -4.88 5.75
C VAL A 194 11.92 -3.76 6.69
N ILE A 195 11.91 -2.50 6.23
CA ILE A 195 12.31 -1.38 7.10
C ILE A 195 11.35 -1.21 8.29
N ALA A 196 10.04 -1.40 8.12
CA ALA A 196 9.09 -1.37 9.23
C ALA A 196 9.38 -2.49 10.25
N THR A 197 9.81 -3.66 9.79
CA THR A 197 10.22 -4.78 10.65
C THR A 197 11.50 -4.45 11.41
N ASP A 198 12.51 -3.90 10.74
CA ASP A 198 13.76 -3.46 11.38
C ASP A 198 13.49 -2.41 12.46
N GLN A 199 12.63 -1.44 12.16
CA GLN A 199 12.22 -0.40 13.12
C GLN A 199 11.53 -1.02 14.34
N ALA A 200 10.56 -1.90 14.14
CA ALA A 200 9.86 -2.57 15.22
C ALA A 200 10.80 -3.46 16.06
N PHE A 201 11.69 -4.20 15.38
CA PHE A 201 12.68 -5.08 16.00
C PHE A 201 13.68 -4.31 16.87
N TYR A 202 14.29 -3.24 16.36
CA TYR A 202 15.24 -2.44 17.13
C TYR A 202 14.57 -1.65 18.25
N ASN A 203 13.33 -1.18 18.07
CA ASN A 203 12.54 -0.56 19.13
C ASN A 203 12.23 -1.55 20.25
N ALA A 204 11.88 -2.80 19.93
CA ALA A 204 11.64 -3.84 20.92
C ALA A 204 12.93 -4.25 21.65
N LEU A 205 14.07 -4.38 20.96
CA LEU A 205 15.38 -4.59 21.57
C LEU A 205 15.78 -3.45 22.51
N GLN A 206 15.59 -2.21 22.08
CA GLN A 206 15.84 -1.02 22.91
C GLN A 206 15.00 -1.06 24.17
N ALA A 207 13.71 -1.36 24.06
CA ALA A 207 12.81 -1.44 25.20
C ALA A 207 13.19 -2.57 26.18
N GLN A 208 13.59 -3.74 25.67
CA GLN A 208 14.10 -4.83 26.52
C GLN A 208 15.41 -4.46 27.22
N ALA A 209 16.32 -3.75 26.53
CA ALA A 209 17.55 -3.27 27.13
C ALA A 209 17.29 -2.22 28.23
N LEU A 210 16.35 -1.29 28.00
CA LEU A 210 15.93 -0.29 28.99
C LEU A 210 15.21 -0.93 30.17
N LEU A 211 14.41 -1.96 29.96
CA LEU A 211 13.79 -2.74 31.04
C LEU A 211 14.86 -3.35 31.96
N LYS A 212 15.92 -3.92 31.35
CA LYS A 212 17.05 -4.45 32.13
C LYS A 212 17.79 -3.37 32.96
N VAL A 213 18.01 -2.19 32.35
CA VAL A 213 18.60 -1.02 33.06
C VAL A 213 17.70 -0.59 34.23
N SER A 214 16.38 -0.51 34.01
CA SER A 214 15.42 -0.12 35.04
C SER A 214 15.35 -1.14 36.17
N GLN A 215 15.42 -2.44 35.88
CA GLN A 215 15.49 -3.48 36.90
C GLN A 215 16.77 -3.35 37.77
N GLN A 216 17.93 -3.16 37.14
CA GLN A 216 19.19 -2.94 37.85
C GLN A 216 19.15 -1.67 38.71
N ASN A 217 18.47 -0.61 38.24
CA ASN A 217 18.27 0.60 39.02
C ASN A 217 17.43 0.31 40.30
N VAL A 218 16.32 -0.44 40.16
CA VAL A 218 15.50 -0.82 41.32
C VAL A 218 16.32 -1.64 42.31
N ASP A 219 17.10 -2.63 41.87
CA ASP A 219 17.93 -3.48 42.71
C ASP A 219 18.98 -2.66 43.50
N THR A 220 19.61 -1.67 42.79
CA THR A 220 20.57 -0.75 43.42
C THR A 220 19.91 0.14 44.45
N ARG A 221 18.74 0.72 44.16
CA ARG A 221 17.98 1.57 45.09
C ARG A 221 17.44 0.79 46.28
N GLN A 222 16.95 -0.42 46.06
CA GLN A 222 16.48 -1.29 47.13
C GLN A 222 17.61 -1.64 48.12
N THR A 223 18.82 -1.92 47.60
CA THR A 223 20.00 -2.19 48.45
C THR A 223 20.35 -0.94 49.25
N THR A 224 20.37 0.25 48.63
CA THR A 224 20.64 1.52 49.31
C THR A 224 19.60 1.80 50.40
N ASP A 225 18.31 1.63 50.07
CA ASP A 225 17.18 1.84 50.96
C ASP A 225 17.27 0.94 52.20
N THR A 226 17.51 -0.37 52.00
CA THR A 226 17.69 -1.34 53.06
C THR A 226 18.86 -0.95 53.99
N GLN A 227 20.01 -0.54 53.42
CA GLN A 227 21.18 -0.11 54.20
C GLN A 227 20.88 1.16 55.02
N VAL A 228 20.27 2.17 54.43
CA VAL A 228 19.95 3.43 55.10
C VAL A 228 18.93 3.22 56.22
N ASN A 229 17.90 2.39 55.98
CA ASN A 229 16.90 2.05 57.00
C ASN A 229 17.51 1.32 58.20
N GLU A 230 18.41 0.36 57.96
CA GLU A 230 19.12 -0.30 59.06
C GLU A 230 20.05 0.65 59.85
N MET A 231 20.76 1.56 59.17
CA MET A 231 21.56 2.59 59.83
C MET A 231 20.70 3.55 60.65
N THR A 232 19.51 3.91 60.18
CA THR A 232 18.57 4.79 60.87
C THR A 232 17.98 4.12 62.12
N LYS A 233 17.62 2.84 62.04
CA LYS A 233 17.19 2.04 63.22
C LYS A 233 18.26 2.02 64.32
N ASN A 234 19.53 1.92 63.91
CA ASN A 234 20.67 1.93 64.84
C ASN A 234 21.12 3.34 65.23
N LYS A 235 20.35 4.40 64.88
CA LYS A 235 20.64 5.82 65.18
C LYS A 235 21.96 6.35 64.55
N LEU A 236 22.45 5.70 63.49
CA LEU A 236 23.66 6.11 62.75
C LEU A 236 23.33 7.13 61.66
N LYS A 237 22.09 7.17 61.19
CA LYS A 237 21.58 8.10 60.18
C LYS A 237 20.24 8.70 60.62
N SER A 238 19.85 9.78 59.94
CA SER A 238 18.63 10.53 60.25
C SER A 238 17.40 9.89 59.56
N THR A 239 16.22 10.11 60.14
CA THR A 239 14.93 9.75 59.50
C THR A 239 14.73 10.43 58.15
N LEU A 240 15.36 11.61 57.94
CA LEU A 240 15.35 12.30 56.66
C LEU A 240 16.10 11.50 55.58
N ASP A 241 17.24 10.85 55.93
CA ASP A 241 18.00 10.00 55.00
C ASP A 241 17.18 8.78 54.57
N SER A 242 16.44 8.16 55.51
CA SER A 242 15.51 7.08 55.22
C SER A 242 14.40 7.51 54.26
N SER A 243 13.77 8.69 54.52
CA SER A 243 12.72 9.22 53.64
C SER A 243 13.23 9.51 52.20
N PHE A 244 14.45 10.02 52.05
CA PHE A 244 15.06 10.20 50.72
C PHE A 244 15.31 8.84 50.01
N ALA A 245 15.76 7.80 50.75
CA ALA A 245 15.96 6.50 50.17
C ALA A 245 14.63 5.87 49.69
N ASP A 246 13.57 5.94 50.53
CA ASP A 246 12.22 5.46 50.20
C ASP A 246 11.65 6.16 48.92
N VAL A 247 11.81 7.51 48.80
CA VAL A 247 11.37 8.25 47.63
C VAL A 247 12.13 7.79 46.39
N ASN A 248 13.45 7.69 46.47
CA ASN A 248 14.28 7.26 45.34
C ASN A 248 13.94 5.81 44.90
N LEU A 249 13.68 4.91 45.80
CA LEU A 249 13.23 3.54 45.50
C LEU A 249 11.85 3.57 44.81
N SER A 250 10.93 4.38 45.29
CA SER A 250 9.60 4.50 44.70
C SER A 250 9.67 5.07 43.27
N GLN A 251 10.53 6.06 43.02
CA GLN A 251 10.80 6.57 41.66
C GLN A 251 11.40 5.50 40.73
N ALA A 252 12.34 4.69 41.23
CA ALA A 252 12.90 3.59 40.46
C ALA A 252 11.86 2.54 40.09
N LYS A 253 10.94 2.21 41.04
CA LYS A 253 9.82 1.29 40.77
C LYS A 253 8.86 1.84 39.71
N LEU A 254 8.56 3.14 39.73
CA LEU A 254 7.75 3.78 38.66
C LEU A 254 8.45 3.67 37.30
N LEU A 255 9.75 3.97 37.22
CA LEU A 255 10.53 3.82 36.00
C LEU A 255 10.51 2.38 35.48
N LEU A 256 10.54 1.39 36.36
CA LEU A 256 10.45 -0.02 36.00
C LEU A 256 9.08 -0.38 35.42
N LEU A 257 7.98 0.12 36.00
CA LEU A 257 6.63 -0.09 35.47
C LEU A 257 6.48 0.51 34.07
N ASP A 258 7.01 1.72 33.85
CA ASP A 258 7.00 2.36 32.54
C ASP A 258 7.82 1.57 31.52
N ALA A 259 8.99 1.06 31.92
CA ALA A 259 9.85 0.24 31.07
C ALA A 259 9.20 -1.11 30.71
N GLN A 260 8.48 -1.75 31.66
CA GLN A 260 7.72 -2.97 31.42
C GLN A 260 6.61 -2.74 30.39
N ASN A 261 5.78 -1.71 30.59
CA ASN A 261 4.73 -1.37 29.66
C ASN A 261 5.29 -1.05 28.25
N ASN A 262 6.42 -0.34 28.17
CA ASN A 262 7.07 -0.04 26.89
C ASN A 262 7.60 -1.31 26.20
N ALA A 263 8.19 -2.24 26.95
CA ALA A 263 8.65 -3.52 26.40
C ALA A 263 7.50 -4.35 25.84
N ASP A 264 6.38 -4.44 26.56
CA ASP A 264 5.20 -5.17 26.13
C ASP A 264 4.54 -4.50 24.89
N SER A 265 4.45 -3.18 24.88
CA SER A 265 3.85 -2.43 23.76
C SER A 265 4.69 -2.51 22.47
N THR A 266 6.01 -2.43 22.58
CA THR A 266 6.90 -2.56 21.42
C THR A 266 6.94 -3.99 20.88
N MET A 267 6.81 -4.99 21.75
CA MET A 267 6.68 -6.38 21.34
C MET A 267 5.35 -6.61 20.58
N ALA A 268 4.24 -6.06 21.08
CA ALA A 268 2.96 -6.12 20.37
C ALA A 268 3.00 -5.42 19.00
N ALA A 269 3.74 -4.30 18.90
CA ALA A 269 3.97 -3.62 17.63
C ALA A 269 4.80 -4.48 16.65
N LEU A 270 5.81 -5.20 17.14
CA LEU A 270 6.58 -6.14 16.34
C LEU A 270 5.70 -7.29 15.83
N ASP A 271 4.88 -7.91 16.69
CA ASP A 271 3.96 -8.99 16.31
C ASP A 271 3.00 -8.55 15.19
N ALA A 272 2.50 -7.31 15.26
CA ALA A 272 1.62 -6.75 14.24
C ALA A 272 2.33 -6.60 12.87
N VAL A 273 3.59 -6.16 12.84
CA VAL A 273 4.37 -6.05 11.62
C VAL A 273 4.73 -7.42 11.05
N LEU A 274 5.02 -8.39 11.92
CA LEU A 274 5.26 -9.78 11.52
C LEU A 274 4.01 -10.49 10.96
N GLY A 275 2.83 -9.88 11.11
CA GLY A 275 1.55 -10.47 10.66
C GLY A 275 1.12 -11.66 11.52
N LEU A 276 1.35 -11.59 12.83
CA LEU A 276 0.96 -12.63 13.78
C LEU A 276 -0.41 -12.30 14.39
N ASP A 277 -1.33 -13.26 14.38
CA ASP A 277 -2.68 -13.12 14.98
C ASP A 277 -2.67 -13.26 16.50
N ARG A 278 -1.57 -13.73 17.06
CA ARG A 278 -1.42 -13.98 18.52
C ARG A 278 -0.13 -13.36 19.00
N GLN A 279 -0.19 -12.79 20.20
CA GLN A 279 0.99 -12.31 20.88
C GLN A 279 1.92 -13.49 21.21
N VAL A 280 3.16 -13.40 20.76
CA VAL A 280 4.22 -14.39 21.02
C VAL A 280 5.37 -13.67 21.70
N THR A 281 5.74 -14.16 22.87
CA THR A 281 6.90 -13.60 23.57
C THR A 281 8.18 -14.22 22.98
N TYR A 282 8.92 -13.42 22.23
CA TYR A 282 10.23 -13.80 21.68
C TYR A 282 11.37 -13.32 22.58
N GLU A 283 12.44 -14.12 22.66
CA GLU A 283 13.75 -13.65 23.10
C GLU A 283 14.45 -13.05 21.87
N LEU A 284 14.50 -11.72 21.78
CA LEU A 284 15.15 -11.04 20.67
C LEU A 284 16.67 -11.18 20.82
N VAL A 285 17.31 -11.62 19.74
CA VAL A 285 18.76 -11.78 19.69
C VAL A 285 19.37 -10.55 19.03
N ASP A 286 20.18 -9.80 19.79
CA ASP A 286 20.98 -8.72 19.23
C ASP A 286 22.19 -9.31 18.48
N ASP A 287 22.45 -8.83 17.28
CA ASP A 287 23.60 -9.25 16.44
C ASP A 287 24.95 -8.94 17.10
N ASN A 288 24.98 -8.10 18.15
CA ASN A 288 26.19 -7.66 18.87
C ASN A 288 27.36 -7.26 17.95
N ALA A 289 27.07 -6.98 16.67
CA ALA A 289 28.08 -6.56 15.73
C ALA A 289 28.68 -5.20 16.14
N PRO A 290 30.01 -5.02 16.04
CA PRO A 290 30.63 -3.74 16.36
C PRO A 290 30.05 -2.65 15.45
N LEU A 291 29.68 -1.53 16.06
CA LEU A 291 29.13 -0.38 15.35
C LEU A 291 30.23 0.23 14.47
N GLN A 292 30.03 0.23 13.15
CA GLN A 292 30.94 0.81 12.19
C GLN A 292 30.42 2.18 11.72
N PRO A 293 31.29 3.15 11.43
CA PRO A 293 30.85 4.45 10.91
C PRO A 293 30.09 4.28 9.57
N PRO A 294 29.14 5.17 9.26
CA PRO A 294 28.46 5.14 7.97
C PRO A 294 29.48 5.41 6.84
N PRO A 295 29.22 4.91 5.61
CA PRO A 295 30.11 5.15 4.47
C PRO A 295 30.37 6.65 4.25
N PRO A 296 31.61 7.09 3.97
CA PRO A 296 31.94 8.51 3.90
C PRO A 296 31.49 9.20 2.60
N ASP A 297 31.28 8.44 1.51
CA ASP A 297 30.96 8.98 0.18
C ASP A 297 29.43 9.03 -0.03
N VAL A 298 28.84 10.16 0.30
CA VAL A 298 27.39 10.41 0.18
C VAL A 298 26.94 10.46 -1.27
N ASP A 299 27.78 10.98 -2.18
CA ASP A 299 27.39 11.11 -3.59
C ASP A 299 27.32 9.74 -4.27
N ASN A 300 28.20 8.81 -3.91
CA ASN A 300 28.09 7.41 -4.35
C ASN A 300 26.81 6.74 -3.81
N LEU A 301 26.44 6.99 -2.56
CA LEU A 301 25.17 6.49 -1.99
C LEU A 301 23.97 7.02 -2.76
N VAL A 302 23.96 8.30 -3.13
CA VAL A 302 22.92 8.91 -3.96
C VAL A 302 22.83 8.23 -5.32
N GLN A 303 23.95 7.99 -6.00
CA GLN A 303 23.97 7.30 -7.30
C GLN A 303 23.42 5.86 -7.16
N THR A 304 23.79 5.15 -6.12
CA THR A 304 23.28 3.80 -5.84
C THR A 304 21.79 3.82 -5.62
N GLY A 305 21.26 4.72 -4.79
CA GLY A 305 19.85 4.84 -4.52
C GLY A 305 19.00 5.18 -5.75
N LEU A 306 19.52 6.07 -6.61
CA LEU A 306 18.84 6.40 -7.87
C LEU A 306 18.78 5.25 -8.87
N GLN A 307 19.66 4.24 -8.76
CA GLN A 307 19.70 3.07 -9.63
C GLN A 307 18.91 1.89 -9.06
N GLN A 308 18.91 1.70 -7.76
CA GLN A 308 18.40 0.47 -7.12
C GLN A 308 16.96 0.58 -6.61
N ARG A 309 16.47 1.77 -6.28
CA ARG A 309 15.13 1.94 -5.68
C ARG A 309 14.00 1.51 -6.59
N PRO A 310 13.17 0.55 -6.16
CA PRO A 310 12.07 0.02 -6.98
C PRO A 310 10.91 1.01 -7.14
N ASP A 311 10.66 1.92 -6.20
CA ASP A 311 9.64 2.95 -6.31
C ASP A 311 9.94 3.95 -7.45
N LEU A 312 11.22 4.35 -7.61
CA LEU A 312 11.64 5.18 -8.74
C LEU A 312 11.54 4.43 -10.07
N GLN A 313 11.89 3.13 -10.08
CA GLN A 313 11.73 2.28 -11.26
C GLN A 313 10.25 2.15 -11.66
N ALA A 314 9.35 2.01 -10.69
CA ALA A 314 7.92 1.96 -10.94
C ALA A 314 7.41 3.23 -11.65
N LEU A 315 7.74 4.42 -11.12
CA LEU A 315 7.36 5.68 -11.75
C LEU A 315 7.99 5.86 -13.14
N HIS A 316 9.19 5.36 -13.35
CA HIS A 316 9.80 5.38 -14.68
C HIS A 316 9.03 4.51 -15.70
N TYR A 317 8.57 3.32 -15.27
CA TYR A 317 7.71 2.49 -16.11
C TYR A 317 6.34 3.13 -16.34
N ASP A 318 5.75 3.78 -15.33
CA ASP A 318 4.47 4.51 -15.47
C ASP A 318 4.59 5.69 -16.45
N GLN A 319 5.70 6.44 -16.40
CA GLN A 319 6.00 7.47 -17.37
C GLN A 319 6.06 6.91 -18.80
N GLN A 320 6.79 5.80 -18.99
CA GLN A 320 6.88 5.16 -20.31
C GLN A 320 5.50 4.64 -20.77
N ALA A 321 4.69 4.11 -19.84
CA ALA A 321 3.34 3.65 -20.11
C ALA A 321 2.44 4.80 -20.58
N ALA A 322 2.52 5.96 -19.91
CA ALA A 322 1.78 7.16 -20.29
C ALA A 322 2.17 7.67 -21.68
N VAL A 323 3.45 7.62 -22.06
CA VAL A 323 3.92 7.95 -23.42
C VAL A 323 3.34 6.99 -24.45
N LYS A 324 3.33 5.66 -24.17
CA LYS A 324 2.71 4.69 -25.09
C LYS A 324 1.21 4.88 -25.21
N PHE A 325 0.54 5.21 -24.10
CA PHE A 325 -0.87 5.55 -24.11
C PHE A 325 -1.17 6.82 -24.93
N SER A 326 -0.33 7.85 -24.82
CA SER A 326 -0.43 9.06 -25.63
C SER A 326 -0.32 8.76 -27.14
N HIS A 327 0.62 7.88 -27.54
CA HIS A 327 0.70 7.42 -28.93
C HIS A 327 -0.58 6.69 -29.34
N ALA A 328 -1.11 5.81 -28.50
CA ALA A 328 -2.36 5.09 -28.79
C ALA A 328 -3.56 6.03 -28.97
N GLN A 329 -3.63 7.13 -28.20
CA GLN A 329 -4.67 8.14 -28.35
C GLN A 329 -4.51 8.96 -29.64
N HIS A 330 -3.27 9.23 -30.04
CA HIS A 330 -2.98 9.86 -31.33
C HIS A 330 -3.37 8.93 -32.48
N ASP A 331 -3.11 7.65 -32.38
CA ASP A 331 -3.39 6.65 -33.43
C ASP A 331 -4.90 6.46 -33.68
N GLN A 332 -5.79 6.99 -32.84
CA GLN A 332 -7.23 7.06 -33.10
C GLN A 332 -7.61 7.95 -34.31
N LEU A 333 -6.71 8.81 -34.72
CA LEU A 333 -6.91 9.65 -35.91
C LEU A 333 -6.77 8.87 -37.23
N PHE A 334 -6.19 7.66 -37.20
CA PHE A 334 -6.00 6.81 -38.36
C PHE A 334 -7.18 5.84 -38.55
N PRO A 335 -7.38 5.34 -39.81
CA PRO A 335 -8.43 4.36 -40.08
C PRO A 335 -8.26 3.06 -39.29
N THR A 336 -9.36 2.40 -38.97
CA THR A 336 -9.36 1.04 -38.42
C THR A 336 -9.88 0.05 -39.47
N ILE A 337 -9.14 -1.01 -39.74
CA ILE A 337 -9.50 -2.07 -40.70
C ILE A 337 -9.74 -3.36 -39.94
N SER A 338 -10.91 -3.95 -40.10
CA SER A 338 -11.30 -5.22 -39.47
C SER A 338 -11.95 -6.18 -40.49
N ALA A 339 -11.72 -7.46 -40.36
CA ALA A 339 -12.48 -8.50 -41.03
C ALA A 339 -13.64 -8.91 -40.14
N ALA A 340 -14.79 -9.17 -40.75
CA ALA A 340 -15.96 -9.69 -40.06
C ALA A 340 -16.59 -10.79 -40.90
N GLY A 341 -17.11 -11.81 -40.22
CA GLY A 341 -17.86 -12.87 -40.87
C GLY A 341 -19.03 -13.28 -40.00
N THR A 342 -20.13 -13.62 -40.63
CA THR A 342 -21.35 -14.08 -39.98
C THR A 342 -21.91 -15.30 -40.72
N ALA A 343 -22.48 -16.23 -39.96
CA ALA A 343 -23.22 -17.39 -40.51
C ALA A 343 -24.37 -17.79 -39.58
N GLY A 344 -25.46 -18.24 -40.15
CA GLY A 344 -26.63 -18.58 -39.35
C GLY A 344 -27.70 -19.36 -40.13
N SER A 345 -28.75 -19.67 -39.39
CA SER A 345 -29.95 -20.33 -39.94
C SER A 345 -31.20 -19.64 -39.35
N VAL A 346 -32.19 -19.42 -40.19
CA VAL A 346 -33.50 -18.85 -39.83
C VAL A 346 -34.59 -19.84 -40.28
N PRO A 347 -34.84 -20.90 -39.49
CA PRO A 347 -35.81 -21.92 -39.84
C PRO A 347 -37.27 -21.47 -39.79
N ILE A 348 -37.60 -20.50 -38.95
CA ILE A 348 -38.93 -19.90 -38.82
C ILE A 348 -38.84 -18.47 -39.39
N ARG A 349 -39.70 -18.20 -40.41
CA ARG A 349 -39.73 -16.93 -41.13
C ARG A 349 -41.09 -16.81 -41.88
N PRO A 350 -41.51 -15.60 -42.27
CA PRO A 350 -42.73 -15.40 -43.04
C PRO A 350 -42.61 -16.09 -44.40
N ALA A 351 -43.70 -16.70 -44.86
CA ALA A 351 -43.76 -17.49 -46.12
C ALA A 351 -43.50 -16.64 -47.39
N GLU A 352 -43.64 -15.33 -47.28
CA GLU A 352 -43.39 -14.35 -48.36
C GLU A 352 -41.92 -14.09 -48.69
N TYR A 353 -41.01 -14.53 -47.82
CA TYR A 353 -39.56 -14.30 -47.98
C TYR A 353 -38.83 -15.56 -48.46
N TYR A 354 -38.45 -15.56 -49.74
CA TYR A 354 -37.60 -16.59 -50.34
C TYR A 354 -36.15 -16.38 -49.90
N VAL A 355 -35.80 -16.84 -48.70
CA VAL A 355 -34.42 -16.81 -48.22
C VAL A 355 -34.01 -18.26 -47.93
N ALA A 356 -32.79 -18.63 -48.26
CA ALA A 356 -32.25 -19.93 -47.86
C ALA A 356 -32.27 -20.09 -46.32
N ASN A 357 -32.49 -21.29 -45.78
CA ASN A 357 -32.48 -21.54 -44.35
C ASN A 357 -31.14 -21.17 -43.73
N TRP A 358 -30.06 -21.36 -44.47
CA TRP A 358 -28.70 -20.99 -44.09
C TRP A 358 -28.23 -19.78 -44.85
N TRP A 359 -27.52 -18.92 -44.18
CA TRP A 359 -26.89 -17.73 -44.74
C TRP A 359 -25.51 -17.52 -44.14
N GLY A 360 -24.62 -16.87 -44.85
CA GLY A 360 -23.29 -16.50 -44.40
C GLY A 360 -22.73 -15.37 -45.23
N ALA A 361 -21.92 -14.55 -44.60
CA ALA A 361 -21.20 -13.46 -45.24
C ALA A 361 -19.83 -13.29 -44.59
N ILE A 362 -18.85 -12.90 -45.39
CA ILE A 362 -17.53 -12.45 -44.94
C ILE A 362 -17.17 -11.17 -45.65
N GLY A 363 -16.55 -10.26 -44.92
CA GLY A 363 -16.17 -8.95 -45.50
C GLY A 363 -15.08 -8.27 -44.71
N VAL A 364 -14.57 -7.21 -45.26
CA VAL A 364 -13.62 -6.28 -44.63
C VAL A 364 -14.31 -4.94 -44.46
N ASN A 365 -14.20 -4.39 -43.24
CA ASN A 365 -14.72 -3.08 -42.92
C ASN A 365 -13.57 -2.12 -42.64
N MET A 366 -13.58 -0.95 -43.26
CA MET A 366 -12.66 0.15 -43.00
C MET A 366 -13.46 1.32 -42.41
N ASN A 367 -13.13 1.70 -41.18
CA ASN A 367 -13.71 2.86 -40.51
C ASN A 367 -12.70 4.01 -40.50
N ILE A 368 -13.05 5.13 -41.15
CA ILE A 368 -12.22 6.33 -41.30
C ILE A 368 -12.87 7.46 -40.51
N PRO A 369 -12.26 7.95 -39.40
CA PRO A 369 -12.79 9.06 -38.64
C PRO A 369 -12.55 10.39 -39.35
N VAL A 370 -13.50 10.84 -40.14
CA VAL A 370 -13.35 12.09 -40.93
C VAL A 370 -13.53 13.33 -40.07
N PHE A 371 -14.51 13.34 -39.20
CA PHE A 371 -14.77 14.44 -38.26
C PHE A 371 -15.53 13.93 -37.01
N ASN A 372 -15.03 14.26 -35.83
CA ASN A 372 -15.58 13.84 -34.55
C ASN A 372 -15.70 14.99 -33.54
N GLY A 373 -15.86 16.23 -34.01
CA GLY A 373 -15.95 17.39 -33.13
C GLY A 373 -14.69 17.65 -32.30
N PHE A 374 -13.49 17.35 -32.84
CA PHE A 374 -12.18 17.50 -32.19
C PHE A 374 -11.95 16.54 -30.99
N LEU A 375 -12.80 15.52 -30.79
CA LEU A 375 -12.69 14.59 -29.67
C LEU A 375 -11.33 13.91 -29.63
N TYR A 376 -10.89 13.29 -30.73
CA TYR A 376 -9.65 12.52 -30.79
C TYR A 376 -8.40 13.41 -30.65
N THR A 377 -8.41 14.60 -31.23
CA THR A 377 -7.31 15.56 -31.04
C THR A 377 -7.20 16.05 -29.60
N SER A 378 -8.34 16.27 -28.94
CA SER A 378 -8.37 16.66 -27.51
C SER A 378 -7.90 15.53 -26.61
N GLN A 379 -8.30 14.28 -26.89
CA GLN A 379 -7.84 13.10 -26.14
C GLN A 379 -6.34 12.85 -26.31
N ALA A 380 -5.82 13.00 -27.54
CA ALA A 380 -4.39 12.89 -27.81
C ALA A 380 -3.59 13.97 -27.06
N LYS A 381 -4.09 15.23 -27.06
CA LYS A 381 -3.45 16.33 -26.31
C LYS A 381 -3.53 16.13 -24.80
N GLU A 382 -4.68 15.69 -24.28
CA GLU A 382 -4.83 15.33 -22.87
C GLU A 382 -3.82 14.26 -22.44
N ALA A 383 -3.71 13.17 -23.22
CA ALA A 383 -2.78 12.09 -22.94
C ALA A 383 -1.31 12.53 -23.01
N SER A 384 -0.97 13.44 -23.95
CA SER A 384 0.37 14.03 -24.03
C SER A 384 0.71 14.84 -22.76
N ILE A 385 -0.21 15.68 -22.30
CA ILE A 385 -0.02 16.48 -21.07
C ILE A 385 0.11 15.57 -19.83
N ARG A 386 -0.66 14.47 -19.78
CA ARG A 386 -0.53 13.48 -18.70
C ARG A 386 0.83 12.77 -18.73
N ALA A 387 1.38 12.50 -19.91
CA ALA A 387 2.73 11.93 -20.03
C ALA A 387 3.82 12.92 -19.58
N GLU A 388 3.67 14.20 -19.84
CA GLU A 388 4.53 15.26 -19.32
C GLU A 388 4.43 15.34 -17.78
N ALA A 389 3.21 15.31 -17.23
CA ALA A 389 3.00 15.29 -15.79
C ALA A 389 3.64 14.06 -15.09
N ALA A 390 3.57 12.87 -15.72
CA ALA A 390 4.24 11.67 -15.21
C ALA A 390 5.77 11.80 -15.21
N SER A 391 6.34 12.53 -16.19
CA SER A 391 7.76 12.86 -16.22
C SER A 391 8.17 13.73 -15.04
N GLU A 392 7.40 14.77 -14.73
CA GLU A 392 7.68 15.64 -13.58
C GLU A 392 7.47 14.95 -12.24
N GLN A 393 6.53 14.00 -12.15
CA GLN A 393 6.38 13.14 -10.96
C GLN A 393 7.63 12.29 -10.71
N SER A 394 8.18 11.67 -11.76
CA SER A 394 9.44 10.91 -11.65
C SER A 394 10.61 11.78 -11.22
N ARG A 395 10.71 13.00 -11.77
CA ARG A 395 11.72 13.98 -11.37
C ARG A 395 11.56 14.41 -9.91
N ASN A 396 10.35 14.69 -9.46
CA ASN A 396 10.08 15.07 -8.07
C ASN A 396 10.49 13.96 -7.09
N LEU A 397 10.17 12.68 -7.38
CA LEU A 397 10.62 11.58 -6.54
C LEU A 397 12.14 11.45 -6.52
N ARG A 398 12.80 11.62 -7.66
CA ARG A 398 14.27 11.63 -7.73
C ARG A 398 14.88 12.70 -6.80
N ASP A 399 14.35 13.92 -6.83
CA ASP A 399 14.83 15.02 -5.98
C ASP A 399 14.58 14.72 -4.48
N GLN A 400 13.45 14.09 -4.16
CA GLN A 400 13.15 13.60 -2.80
C GLN A 400 14.16 12.55 -2.35
N ILE A 401 14.44 11.54 -3.18
CA ILE A 401 15.42 10.49 -2.89
C ILE A 401 16.79 11.09 -2.58
N VAL A 402 17.25 12.04 -3.39
CA VAL A 402 18.55 12.73 -3.16
C VAL A 402 18.57 13.43 -1.80
N ARG A 403 17.50 14.15 -1.47
CA ARG A 403 17.36 14.81 -0.16
C ARG A 403 17.35 13.78 0.97
N ASP A 404 16.54 12.72 0.85
CA ASP A 404 16.28 11.74 1.91
C ASP A 404 17.54 10.89 2.22
N ILE A 405 18.33 10.54 1.20
CA ILE A 405 19.63 9.88 1.40
C ILE A 405 20.59 10.81 2.15
N ARG A 406 20.70 12.08 1.74
CA ARG A 406 21.59 13.03 2.41
C ARG A 406 21.19 13.29 3.87
N THR A 407 19.89 13.45 4.14
CA THR A 407 19.38 13.66 5.51
C THR A 407 19.54 12.40 6.38
N SER A 408 19.28 11.21 5.84
CA SER A 408 19.47 9.94 6.55
C SER A 408 20.96 9.68 6.84
N TRP A 409 21.86 10.02 5.93
CA TRP A 409 23.29 9.92 6.17
C TRP A 409 23.75 10.86 7.29
N LEU A 410 23.31 12.13 7.30
CA LEU A 410 23.60 13.09 8.37
C LEU A 410 23.08 12.58 9.72
N ALA A 411 21.87 12.02 9.74
CA ALA A 411 21.28 11.44 10.94
C ALA A 411 22.10 10.24 11.44
N ALA A 412 22.50 9.32 10.56
CA ALA A 412 23.33 8.17 10.90
C ALA A 412 24.72 8.59 11.41
N ASN A 413 25.36 9.57 10.77
CA ASN A 413 26.66 10.08 11.21
C ASN A 413 26.58 10.76 12.60
N THR A 414 25.56 11.57 12.84
CA THR A 414 25.31 12.20 14.14
C THR A 414 25.02 11.16 15.21
N ALA A 415 24.19 10.15 14.91
CA ALA A 415 23.87 9.07 15.84
C ALA A 415 25.13 8.24 16.18
N TYR A 416 26.00 7.98 15.20
CA TYR A 416 27.28 7.31 15.44
C TYR A 416 28.19 8.07 16.41
N GLN A 417 28.36 9.38 16.19
CA GLN A 417 29.15 10.24 17.10
C GLN A 417 28.55 10.28 18.52
N ARG A 418 27.20 10.29 18.63
CA ARG A 418 26.51 10.27 19.91
C ARG A 418 26.83 9.01 20.74
N VAL A 419 26.98 7.85 20.08
CA VAL A 419 27.36 6.60 20.78
C VAL A 419 28.66 6.75 21.55
N ALA A 420 29.70 7.34 20.93
CA ALA A 420 30.99 7.54 21.57
C ALA A 420 30.90 8.49 22.78
N VAL A 421 30.17 9.61 22.62
CA VAL A 421 30.01 10.60 23.69
C VAL A 421 29.20 10.04 24.86
N THR A 422 28.11 9.30 24.60
CA THR A 422 27.29 8.69 25.67
C THR A 422 28.00 7.54 26.37
N ALA A 423 28.85 6.78 25.67
CA ALA A 423 29.67 5.75 26.29
C ALA A 423 30.68 6.34 27.29
N GLU A 424 31.35 7.47 26.92
CA GLU A 424 32.26 8.15 27.86
C GLU A 424 31.47 8.79 29.02
N LEU A 425 30.29 9.37 28.76
CA LEU A 425 29.42 9.88 29.81
C LEU A 425 29.03 8.78 30.83
N LEU A 426 28.63 7.61 30.35
CA LEU A 426 28.29 6.48 31.21
C LEU A 426 29.50 6.01 32.05
N LYS A 427 30.69 5.98 31.43
CA LYS A 427 31.92 5.61 32.13
C LYS A 427 32.24 6.59 33.28
N GLN A 428 32.14 7.91 33.03
CA GLN A 428 32.37 8.91 34.05
C GLN A 428 31.28 8.89 35.14
N ALA A 429 30.02 8.68 34.78
CA ALA A 429 28.93 8.55 35.73
C ALA A 429 29.09 7.32 36.65
N ASN A 430 29.57 6.19 36.11
CA ASN A 430 29.88 5.00 36.90
C ASN A 430 31.02 5.25 37.91
N LEU A 431 32.08 5.98 37.52
CA LEU A 431 33.18 6.35 38.42
C LEU A 431 32.68 7.29 39.52
N ALA A 432 31.87 8.30 39.16
CA ALA A 432 31.30 9.26 40.12
C ALA A 432 30.38 8.53 41.13
N LEU A 433 29.56 7.59 40.69
CA LEU A 433 28.72 6.79 41.56
C LEU A 433 29.54 5.94 42.54
N GLY A 434 30.59 5.27 42.07
CA GLY A 434 31.47 4.48 42.93
C GLY A 434 32.14 5.30 44.03
N LEU A 435 32.62 6.51 43.68
CA LEU A 435 33.19 7.46 44.64
C LEU A 435 32.16 7.96 45.65
N ALA A 436 30.97 8.36 45.17
CA ALA A 436 29.89 8.82 46.04
C ALA A 436 29.40 7.73 47.02
N GLN A 437 29.31 6.48 46.56
CA GLN A 437 28.97 5.33 47.40
C GLN A 437 30.02 5.12 48.52
N THR A 438 31.31 5.14 48.16
CA THR A 438 32.39 4.95 49.15
C THR A 438 32.41 6.11 50.16
N ARG A 439 32.28 7.37 49.76
CA ARG A 439 32.20 8.54 50.65
C ARG A 439 31.01 8.48 51.58
N TYR A 440 29.84 8.04 51.07
CA TYR A 440 28.62 7.91 51.87
C TYR A 440 28.78 6.81 52.95
N GLN A 441 29.36 5.67 52.56
CA GLN A 441 29.65 4.57 53.49
C GLN A 441 30.62 4.98 54.62
N LEU A 442 31.62 5.80 54.28
CA LEU A 442 32.58 6.34 55.27
C LEU A 442 32.02 7.53 56.08
N GLY A 443 30.77 7.94 55.85
CA GLY A 443 30.17 9.10 56.52
C GLY A 443 30.69 10.47 56.05
N LEU A 444 31.40 10.53 54.91
CA LEU A 444 32.05 11.73 54.36
C LEU A 444 31.15 12.53 53.40
N SER A 445 29.97 11.99 53.06
CA SER A 445 29.02 12.65 52.19
C SER A 445 27.56 12.43 52.63
N SER A 446 26.64 13.25 52.09
CA SER A 446 25.22 13.16 52.38
C SER A 446 24.50 12.17 51.45
N ILE A 447 23.28 11.73 51.85
CA ILE A 447 22.38 10.92 51.01
C ILE A 447 22.03 11.67 49.69
N VAL A 448 22.02 13.01 49.70
CA VAL A 448 21.74 13.82 48.54
C VAL A 448 22.83 13.66 47.45
N GLU A 449 24.14 13.70 47.87
CA GLU A 449 25.26 13.47 46.94
C GLU A 449 25.19 12.08 46.32
N LEU A 450 24.91 11.03 47.12
CA LEU A 450 24.74 9.67 46.62
C LEU A 450 23.56 9.58 45.65
N SER A 451 22.41 10.16 46.03
CA SER A 451 21.19 10.13 45.20
C SER A 451 21.40 10.82 43.86
N GLN A 452 22.14 11.94 43.86
CA GLN A 452 22.48 12.67 42.63
C GLN A 452 23.39 11.86 41.69
N ALA A 453 24.41 11.22 42.27
CA ALA A 453 25.32 10.36 41.49
C ALA A 453 24.58 9.14 40.91
N GLN A 454 23.68 8.54 41.68
CA GLN A 454 22.85 7.43 41.22
C GLN A 454 21.89 7.87 40.08
N PHE A 455 21.28 9.07 40.18
CA PHE A 455 20.43 9.62 39.11
C PHE A 455 21.23 9.85 37.82
N GLN A 456 22.41 10.49 37.93
CA GLN A 456 23.27 10.74 36.76
C GLN A 456 23.73 9.43 36.10
N GLN A 457 24.03 8.40 36.88
CA GLN A 457 24.42 7.10 36.36
C GLN A 457 23.26 6.42 35.61
N THR A 458 22.04 6.44 36.16
CA THR A 458 20.86 5.87 35.53
C THR A 458 20.55 6.61 34.24
N ASP A 459 20.56 7.94 34.24
CA ASP A 459 20.34 8.79 33.05
C ASP A 459 21.38 8.50 31.96
N ALA A 460 22.67 8.42 32.33
CA ALA A 460 23.74 8.06 31.41
C ALA A 460 23.60 6.65 30.83
N ALA A 461 23.16 5.68 31.63
CA ALA A 461 22.91 4.32 31.17
C ALA A 461 21.75 4.23 30.17
N ILE A 462 20.66 4.91 30.44
CA ILE A 462 19.51 5.07 29.53
C ILE A 462 19.96 5.77 28.24
N GLY A 463 20.68 6.90 28.37
CA GLY A 463 21.19 7.68 27.25
C GLY A 463 22.13 6.89 26.33
N ASN A 464 23.02 6.09 26.90
CA ASN A 464 23.93 5.25 26.12
C ASN A 464 23.20 4.10 25.42
N THR A 465 22.26 3.44 26.10
CA THR A 465 21.40 2.40 25.49
C THR A 465 20.62 2.96 24.31
N ASN A 466 19.96 4.11 24.52
CA ASN A 466 19.20 4.78 23.48
C ASN A 466 20.08 5.14 22.26
N ALA A 467 21.28 5.68 22.49
CA ALA A 467 22.20 6.07 21.42
C ALA A 467 22.62 4.87 20.55
N GLN A 468 22.89 3.71 21.13
CA GLN A 468 23.26 2.50 20.41
C GLN A 468 22.15 2.03 19.46
N TYR A 469 20.91 1.93 19.95
CA TYR A 469 19.78 1.46 19.13
C TYR A 469 19.30 2.52 18.13
N GLN A 470 19.35 3.82 18.47
CA GLN A 470 19.10 4.92 17.54
C GLN A 470 20.08 4.92 16.38
N TYR A 471 21.34 4.59 16.62
CA TYR A 471 22.31 4.44 15.53
C TYR A 471 21.97 3.26 14.61
N ARG A 472 21.66 2.09 15.15
CA ARG A 472 21.25 0.92 14.36
C ARG A 472 20.02 1.22 13.50
N LEU A 473 19.03 1.91 14.07
CA LEU A 473 17.83 2.33 13.37
C LEU A 473 18.15 3.35 12.27
N ALA A 474 19.03 4.32 12.53
CA ALA A 474 19.46 5.31 11.53
C ALA A 474 20.21 4.64 10.37
N LEU A 475 21.04 3.63 10.67
CA LEU A 475 21.75 2.86 9.64
C LEU A 475 20.78 2.01 8.80
N ALA A 476 19.82 1.32 9.41
CA ALA A 476 18.77 0.59 8.70
C ALA A 476 17.96 1.52 7.79
N THR A 477 17.60 2.72 8.28
CA THR A 477 16.91 3.74 7.48
C THR A 477 17.77 4.21 6.31
N LEU A 478 19.08 4.43 6.50
CA LEU A 478 19.99 4.79 5.42
C LEU A 478 20.05 3.67 4.36
N ASN A 479 20.18 2.42 4.77
CA ASN A 479 20.22 1.27 3.86
C ASN A 479 18.94 1.17 3.03
N TYR A 480 17.77 1.38 3.64
CA TYR A 480 16.49 1.46 2.94
C TYR A 480 16.50 2.61 1.91
N GLN A 481 16.96 3.80 2.28
CA GLN A 481 16.96 4.96 1.38
C GLN A 481 17.87 4.78 0.16
N ILE A 482 18.91 3.99 0.28
CA ILE A 482 19.79 3.64 -0.86
C ILE A 482 19.34 2.40 -1.64
N GLY A 483 18.23 1.76 -1.23
CA GLY A 483 17.74 0.52 -1.87
C GLY A 483 18.62 -0.70 -1.62
N ALA A 484 19.45 -0.67 -0.57
CA ALA A 484 20.33 -1.78 -0.18
C ALA A 484 19.69 -2.66 0.91
N THR A 485 18.38 -2.88 0.83
CA THR A 485 17.68 -3.86 1.68
C THR A 485 17.96 -5.27 1.17
N PRO A 486 18.27 -6.25 2.06
CA PRO A 486 18.65 -7.61 1.67
C PRO A 486 17.53 -8.41 0.98
#